data_c7b8048d0e61acec0edd565ef0c18f76
#
_entry.id   c7b8048d0e61acec0edd565ef0c18f76
#
_cell.length_a   1.000
_cell.length_b   1.000
_cell.length_c   1.000
_cell.angle_alpha   90.00
_cell.angle_beta   90.00
_cell.angle_gamma   90.00
#
_symmetry.space_group_name_H-M   'P 1'
#
loop_
_entity.id
_entity.type
_entity.pdbx_description
1 polymer ?
#
loop_
_entity_poly.entity_id
_entity_poly.type
_entity_poly.pdbx_seq_one_letter_code
_entity_poly.pdbx_strand_id
1 'polypeptide(L)'
;MNIQELMKHDVVDFSGIPSSYFLLGLLSAFENRFQAMADKITGEISWKQFFAIICINLCKEPPTLKELSDIIGSSHQNLKQILIKLEKKGFIEFKTDDYDKRKQRIYLTNHCKEFCNENDDISRTIMERMFEGIPKKDLETTIKTITKIEGNLKGAME
;
A
#
# COMPACT_ATOMS: atom_id res chain seq x y z
N MET A 1 22.73 -4.64 -17.35
CA MET A 1 21.33 -5.11 -17.36
C MET A 1 20.63 -4.54 -18.59
N ASN A 2 20.13 -5.38 -19.48
CA ASN A 2 19.38 -4.93 -20.66
C ASN A 2 17.88 -4.89 -20.28
N ILE A 3 17.32 -3.69 -20.13
CA ILE A 3 15.92 -3.46 -19.73
C ILE A 3 14.96 -4.01 -20.78
N GLN A 4 15.30 -3.88 -22.09
CA GLN A 4 14.47 -4.37 -23.18
C GLN A 4 14.28 -5.89 -23.12
N GLU A 5 15.34 -6.64 -22.80
CA GLU A 5 15.29 -8.10 -22.65
C GLU A 5 14.45 -8.52 -21.43
N LEU A 6 14.54 -7.78 -20.30
CA LEU A 6 13.76 -8.07 -19.12
C LEU A 6 12.26 -7.87 -19.32
N MET A 7 11.88 -6.84 -20.07
CA MET A 7 10.46 -6.49 -20.22
C MET A 7 9.75 -7.29 -21.31
N LYS A 8 10.49 -7.89 -22.26
CA LYS A 8 9.94 -8.68 -23.38
C LYS A 8 8.74 -7.98 -24.06
N HIS A 9 8.88 -6.66 -24.30
CA HIS A 9 7.79 -5.82 -24.80
C HIS A 9 8.10 -5.33 -26.20
N ASP A 10 7.30 -5.73 -27.20
CA ASP A 10 7.55 -5.46 -28.63
C ASP A 10 7.07 -4.07 -29.08
N VAL A 11 6.23 -3.40 -28.28
CA VAL A 11 5.59 -2.12 -28.63
C VAL A 11 6.36 -0.93 -28.09
N VAL A 12 7.16 -1.12 -27.02
CA VAL A 12 7.88 -0.04 -26.35
C VAL A 12 9.37 -0.25 -26.47
N ASP A 13 10.07 0.77 -26.98
CA ASP A 13 11.52 0.81 -26.99
C ASP A 13 12.06 1.44 -25.70
N PHE A 14 12.72 0.64 -24.88
CA PHE A 14 13.38 1.06 -23.64
C PHE A 14 14.86 1.37 -23.83
N SER A 15 15.38 1.38 -25.06
CA SER A 15 16.78 1.67 -25.34
C SER A 15 17.14 3.10 -24.93
N GLY A 16 18.26 3.25 -24.24
CA GLY A 16 18.73 4.56 -23.79
C GLY A 16 18.02 5.16 -22.56
N ILE A 17 16.99 4.50 -22.00
CA ILE A 17 16.35 4.99 -20.79
C ILE A 17 17.25 4.72 -19.56
N PRO A 18 17.60 5.75 -18.77
CA PRO A 18 18.33 5.53 -17.52
C PRO A 18 17.58 4.62 -16.56
N SER A 19 18.27 3.70 -15.88
CA SER A 19 17.65 2.73 -14.97
C SER A 19 16.80 3.37 -13.85
N SER A 20 17.17 4.58 -13.41
CA SER A 20 16.39 5.34 -12.40
C SER A 20 15.01 5.77 -12.93
N TYR A 21 14.93 6.27 -14.15
CA TYR A 21 13.65 6.63 -14.77
C TYR A 21 12.80 5.39 -15.05
N PHE A 22 13.44 4.34 -15.55
CA PHE A 22 12.76 3.07 -15.78
C PHE A 22 12.17 2.50 -14.49
N LEU A 23 12.92 2.54 -13.37
CA LEU A 23 12.43 2.06 -12.06
C LEU A 23 11.18 2.81 -11.62
N LEU A 24 11.14 4.15 -11.73
CA LEU A 24 9.95 4.92 -11.35
C LEU A 24 8.73 4.55 -12.20
N GLY A 25 8.93 4.41 -13.52
CA GLY A 25 7.87 3.95 -14.43
C GLY A 25 7.40 2.53 -14.09
N LEU A 26 8.33 1.63 -13.78
CA LEU A 26 8.02 0.25 -13.39
C LEU A 26 7.20 0.19 -12.10
N LEU A 27 7.56 0.97 -11.08
CA LEU A 27 6.81 1.04 -9.81
C LEU A 27 5.38 1.54 -10.03
N SER A 28 5.20 2.60 -10.84
CA SER A 28 3.88 3.13 -11.17
C SER A 28 3.02 2.13 -11.94
N ALA A 29 3.60 1.46 -12.93
CA ALA A 29 2.90 0.44 -13.70
C ALA A 29 2.60 -0.82 -12.87
N PHE A 30 3.49 -1.19 -11.97
CA PHE A 30 3.28 -2.29 -11.02
C PHE A 30 2.12 -1.98 -10.07
N GLU A 31 2.09 -0.79 -9.46
CA GLU A 31 0.99 -0.37 -8.57
C GLU A 31 -0.36 -0.52 -9.27
N ASN A 32 -0.50 0.01 -10.49
CA ASN A 32 -1.75 -0.06 -11.25
C ASN A 32 -2.20 -1.52 -11.51
N ARG A 33 -1.27 -2.39 -11.93
CA ARG A 33 -1.57 -3.81 -12.20
C ARG A 33 -1.89 -4.56 -10.92
N PHE A 34 -1.13 -4.32 -9.87
CA PHE A 34 -1.35 -4.93 -8.57
C PHE A 34 -2.71 -4.53 -7.99
N GLN A 35 -3.05 -3.23 -8.01
CA GLN A 35 -4.34 -2.74 -7.56
C GLN A 35 -5.49 -3.41 -8.33
N ALA A 36 -5.41 -3.45 -9.66
CA ALA A 36 -6.46 -4.06 -10.48
C ALA A 36 -6.66 -5.57 -10.20
N MET A 37 -5.59 -6.29 -9.87
CA MET A 37 -5.65 -7.69 -9.44
C MET A 37 -6.23 -7.80 -8.04
N ALA A 38 -5.73 -7.03 -7.09
CA ALA A 38 -6.13 -7.09 -5.70
C ALA A 38 -7.59 -6.69 -5.48
N ASP A 39 -8.10 -5.70 -6.21
CA ASP A 39 -9.52 -5.30 -6.18
C ASP A 39 -10.46 -6.44 -6.59
N LYS A 40 -10.02 -7.33 -7.50
CA LYS A 40 -10.81 -8.52 -7.88
C LYS A 40 -10.85 -9.59 -6.79
N ILE A 41 -9.82 -9.64 -5.95
CA ILE A 41 -9.67 -10.64 -4.90
C ILE A 41 -10.39 -10.23 -3.64
N THR A 42 -10.23 -8.99 -3.24
CA THR A 42 -10.86 -8.44 -2.03
C THR A 42 -12.37 -8.25 -2.17
N GLY A 43 -12.88 -8.13 -3.41
CA GLY A 43 -14.30 -8.10 -3.74
C GLY A 43 -15.11 -7.00 -3.05
N GLU A 44 -15.26 -7.08 -1.75
CA GLU A 44 -16.08 -6.16 -0.95
C GLU A 44 -15.46 -4.78 -0.79
N ILE A 45 -14.14 -4.70 -0.67
CA ILE A 45 -13.40 -3.45 -0.50
C ILE A 45 -12.26 -3.36 -1.52
N SER A 46 -11.88 -2.14 -1.90
CA SER A 46 -10.74 -1.95 -2.82
C SER A 46 -9.40 -2.23 -2.11
N TRP A 47 -8.36 -2.53 -2.90
CA TRP A 47 -7.00 -2.66 -2.37
C TRP A 47 -6.58 -1.47 -1.52
N LYS A 48 -6.87 -0.24 -1.95
CA LYS A 48 -6.55 0.97 -1.19
C LYS A 48 -7.25 1.03 0.16
N GLN A 49 -8.48 0.53 0.23
CA GLN A 49 -9.22 0.39 1.48
C GLN A 49 -8.60 -0.70 2.37
N PHE A 50 -8.27 -1.85 1.79
CA PHE A 50 -7.64 -2.94 2.53
C PHE A 50 -6.23 -2.55 3.04
N PHE A 51 -5.45 -1.85 2.23
CA PHE A 51 -4.14 -1.34 2.65
C PHE A 51 -4.23 -0.35 3.81
N ALA A 52 -5.26 0.51 3.82
CA ALA A 52 -5.52 1.38 4.97
C ALA A 52 -5.83 0.57 6.24
N ILE A 53 -6.61 -0.51 6.15
CA ILE A 53 -6.87 -1.43 7.27
C ILE A 53 -5.57 -2.05 7.77
N ILE A 54 -4.71 -2.55 6.88
CA ILE A 54 -3.40 -3.10 7.25
C ILE A 54 -2.57 -2.06 8.01
N CYS A 55 -2.48 -0.83 7.50
CA CYS A 55 -1.71 0.24 8.14
C CYS A 55 -2.26 0.60 9.53
N ILE A 56 -3.60 0.65 9.70
CA ILE A 56 -4.23 0.88 11.00
C ILE A 56 -3.88 -0.26 11.97
N ASN A 57 -3.95 -1.51 11.51
CA ASN A 57 -3.67 -2.69 12.33
C ASN A 57 -2.19 -2.77 12.78
N LEU A 58 -1.26 -2.22 11.98
CA LEU A 58 0.16 -2.19 12.31
C LEU A 58 0.54 -1.05 13.27
N CYS A 59 -0.34 -0.08 13.50
CA CYS A 59 -0.09 0.99 14.45
C CYS A 59 -0.12 0.45 15.89
N LYS A 60 0.82 0.90 16.72
CA LYS A 60 0.84 0.53 18.16
C LYS A 60 -0.39 1.04 18.91
N GLU A 61 -0.89 2.18 18.50
CA GLU A 61 -2.11 2.82 19.00
C GLU A 61 -2.99 3.24 17.82
N PRO A 62 -4.31 3.34 18.00
CA PRO A 62 -5.20 3.79 16.94
C PRO A 62 -4.76 5.13 16.38
N PRO A 63 -4.45 5.22 15.07
CA PRO A 63 -3.88 6.42 14.47
C PRO A 63 -4.93 7.53 14.28
N THR A 64 -4.46 8.78 14.22
CA THR A 64 -5.22 9.90 13.67
C THR A 64 -5.16 9.90 12.14
N LEU A 65 -6.02 10.70 11.49
CA LEU A 65 -5.99 10.88 10.03
C LEU A 65 -4.60 11.36 9.55
N LYS A 66 -3.96 12.28 10.30
CA LYS A 66 -2.64 12.81 9.96
C LYS A 66 -1.57 11.72 10.00
N GLU A 67 -1.47 11.00 11.13
CA GLU A 67 -0.52 9.91 11.30
C GLU A 67 -0.68 8.84 10.22
N LEU A 68 -1.92 8.45 9.92
CA LEU A 68 -2.19 7.44 8.91
C LEU A 68 -1.86 7.93 7.49
N SER A 69 -2.10 9.21 7.17
CA SER A 69 -1.75 9.76 5.86
C SER A 69 -0.23 9.83 5.64
N ASP A 70 0.53 10.13 6.69
CA ASP A 70 1.99 10.13 6.66
C ASP A 70 2.54 8.70 6.46
N ILE A 71 1.92 7.68 7.09
CA ILE A 71 2.29 6.26 6.93
C ILE A 71 2.01 5.77 5.51
N ILE A 72 0.83 6.08 4.96
CA ILE A 72 0.39 5.60 3.64
C ILE A 72 1.05 6.40 2.50
N GLY A 73 1.55 7.61 2.77
CA GLY A 73 2.07 8.51 1.74
C GLY A 73 0.96 9.12 0.87
N SER A 74 -0.24 9.31 1.42
CA SER A 74 -1.40 9.85 0.71
C SER A 74 -1.79 11.24 1.24
N SER A 75 -2.44 12.06 0.40
CA SER A 75 -3.00 13.32 0.88
C SER A 75 -4.12 13.09 1.90
N HIS A 76 -4.27 13.99 2.86
CA HIS A 76 -5.35 13.95 3.86
C HIS A 76 -6.74 13.84 3.22
N GLN A 77 -6.97 14.56 2.12
CA GLN A 77 -8.26 14.55 1.42
C GLN A 77 -8.55 13.18 0.80
N ASN A 78 -7.57 12.59 0.13
CA ASN A 78 -7.73 11.27 -0.50
C ASN A 78 -7.96 10.17 0.56
N LEU A 79 -7.13 10.16 1.61
CA LEU A 79 -7.30 9.21 2.70
C LEU A 79 -8.64 9.37 3.41
N LYS A 80 -9.10 10.61 3.66
CA LYS A 80 -10.40 10.87 4.25
C LYS A 80 -11.53 10.23 3.45
N GLN A 81 -11.48 10.28 2.11
CA GLN A 81 -12.49 9.63 1.26
C GLN A 81 -12.46 8.10 1.37
N ILE A 82 -11.27 7.51 1.50
CA ILE A 82 -11.11 6.08 1.74
C ILE A 82 -11.74 5.68 3.08
N LEU A 83 -11.43 6.42 4.14
CA LEU A 83 -11.92 6.14 5.50
C LEU A 83 -13.44 6.32 5.63
N ILE A 84 -14.03 7.35 5.01
CA ILE A 84 -15.50 7.52 4.99
C ILE A 84 -16.18 6.30 4.35
N LYS A 85 -15.61 5.74 3.28
CA LYS A 85 -16.15 4.53 2.65
C LYS A 85 -16.02 3.30 3.55
N LEU A 86 -14.89 3.17 4.26
CA LEU A 86 -14.67 2.09 5.23
C LEU A 86 -15.62 2.19 6.43
N GLU A 87 -15.82 3.40 6.96
CA GLU A 87 -16.77 3.65 8.05
C GLU A 87 -18.20 3.29 7.63
N LYS A 88 -18.62 3.75 6.44
CA LYS A 88 -19.95 3.44 5.89
C LYS A 88 -20.18 1.93 5.71
N LYS A 89 -19.12 1.17 5.45
CA LYS A 89 -19.16 -0.30 5.35
C LYS A 89 -19.00 -1.01 6.68
N GLY A 90 -18.80 -0.27 7.77
CA GLY A 90 -18.65 -0.82 9.12
C GLY A 90 -17.28 -1.43 9.43
N PHE A 91 -16.25 -1.18 8.61
CA PHE A 91 -14.89 -1.70 8.84
C PHE A 91 -14.12 -0.92 9.89
N ILE A 92 -14.39 0.38 10.01
CA ILE A 92 -13.75 1.27 10.99
C ILE A 92 -14.78 2.10 11.72
N GLU A 93 -14.37 2.67 12.85
CA GLU A 93 -15.09 3.69 13.58
C GLU A 93 -14.15 4.81 14.01
N PHE A 94 -14.64 6.04 14.04
CA PHE A 94 -13.93 7.18 14.62
C PHE A 94 -14.34 7.39 16.06
N LYS A 95 -13.36 7.53 16.96
CA LYS A 95 -13.60 7.90 18.36
C LYS A 95 -12.79 9.14 18.72
N THR A 96 -13.38 10.01 19.55
CA THR A 96 -12.66 11.16 20.09
C THR A 96 -11.50 10.66 20.96
N ASP A 97 -10.33 11.27 20.79
CA ASP A 97 -9.15 10.98 21.60
C ASP A 97 -9.41 11.31 23.07
N ASP A 98 -8.96 10.46 23.99
CA ASP A 98 -9.24 10.61 25.42
C ASP A 98 -8.53 11.84 26.03
N TYR A 99 -7.37 12.19 25.50
CA TYR A 99 -6.51 13.27 26.01
C TYR A 99 -6.71 14.58 25.27
N ASP A 100 -6.91 14.55 23.94
CA ASP A 100 -7.15 15.74 23.12
C ASP A 100 -8.48 15.63 22.36
N LYS A 101 -9.53 16.21 22.95
CA LYS A 101 -10.90 16.16 22.42
C LYS A 101 -11.09 16.76 21.02
N ARG A 102 -10.07 17.44 20.48
CA ARG A 102 -10.06 17.97 19.10
C ARG A 102 -9.60 16.93 18.08
N LYS A 103 -9.01 15.81 18.55
CA LYS A 103 -8.52 14.73 17.69
C LYS A 103 -9.51 13.60 17.62
N GLN A 104 -9.54 12.93 16.48
CA GLN A 104 -10.24 11.66 16.28
C GLN A 104 -9.23 10.58 15.96
N ARG A 105 -9.43 9.41 16.59
CA ARG A 105 -8.66 8.20 16.36
C ARG A 105 -9.48 7.19 15.58
N ILE A 106 -8.81 6.38 14.78
CA ILE A 106 -9.40 5.41 13.86
C ILE A 106 -9.23 4.02 14.45
N TYR A 107 -10.35 3.32 14.66
CA TYR A 107 -10.39 1.97 15.22
C TYR A 107 -10.93 0.98 14.19
N LEU A 108 -10.36 -0.23 14.16
CA LEU A 108 -10.92 -1.35 13.42
C LEU A 108 -12.07 -1.98 14.22
N THR A 109 -13.16 -2.27 13.55
CA THR A 109 -14.33 -2.94 14.15
C THR A 109 -14.14 -4.46 14.27
N ASN A 110 -15.06 -5.15 14.97
CA ASN A 110 -15.06 -6.61 14.98
C ASN A 110 -15.40 -7.19 13.60
N HIS A 111 -16.31 -6.55 12.85
CA HIS A 111 -16.59 -6.93 11.46
C HIS A 111 -15.32 -6.89 10.59
N CYS A 112 -14.49 -5.86 10.74
CA CYS A 112 -13.20 -5.79 10.03
C CYS A 112 -12.28 -6.97 10.39
N LYS A 113 -12.20 -7.34 11.66
CA LYS A 113 -11.36 -8.46 12.13
C LYS A 113 -11.83 -9.79 11.56
N GLU A 114 -13.13 -10.03 11.57
CA GLU A 114 -13.76 -11.22 10.99
C GLU A 114 -13.46 -11.32 9.50
N PHE A 115 -13.67 -10.24 8.75
CA PHE A 115 -13.34 -10.15 7.34
C PHE A 115 -11.86 -10.45 7.05
N CYS A 116 -10.94 -9.89 7.84
CA CYS A 116 -9.50 -10.16 7.67
C CYS A 116 -9.17 -11.64 7.92
N ASN A 117 -9.73 -12.25 8.96
CA ASN A 117 -9.52 -13.65 9.28
C ASN A 117 -10.05 -14.60 8.18
N GLU A 118 -11.22 -14.31 7.63
CA GLU A 118 -11.82 -15.10 6.54
C GLU A 118 -11.00 -15.05 5.25
N ASN A 119 -10.28 -13.93 5.01
CA ASN A 119 -9.49 -13.72 3.81
C ASN A 119 -7.98 -14.00 3.98
N ASP A 120 -7.52 -14.37 5.18
CA ASP A 120 -6.09 -14.55 5.46
C ASP A 120 -5.43 -15.65 4.61
N ASP A 121 -6.07 -16.81 4.48
CA ASP A 121 -5.54 -17.95 3.70
C ASP A 121 -5.42 -17.62 2.21
N ILE A 122 -6.41 -16.92 1.64
CA ILE A 122 -6.39 -16.49 0.24
C ILE A 122 -5.28 -15.47 0.04
N SER A 123 -5.18 -14.48 0.92
CA SER A 123 -4.15 -13.44 0.88
C SER A 123 -2.74 -14.05 0.96
N ARG A 124 -2.52 -15.00 1.89
CA ARG A 124 -1.24 -15.71 2.04
C ARG A 124 -0.87 -16.48 0.77
N THR A 125 -1.79 -17.27 0.23
CA THR A 125 -1.56 -18.07 -0.99
C THR A 125 -1.17 -17.18 -2.18
N ILE A 126 -1.80 -16.03 -2.32
CA ILE A 126 -1.50 -15.08 -3.39
C ILE A 126 -0.12 -14.47 -3.21
N MET A 127 0.21 -14.06 -1.98
CA MET A 127 1.53 -13.50 -1.67
C MET A 127 2.64 -14.52 -1.93
N GLU A 128 2.47 -15.77 -1.51
CA GLU A 128 3.41 -16.85 -1.79
C GLU A 128 3.66 -17.02 -3.29
N ARG A 129 2.59 -17.06 -4.10
CA ARG A 129 2.70 -17.17 -5.57
C ARG A 129 3.36 -15.95 -6.21
N MET A 130 3.05 -14.75 -5.74
CA MET A 130 3.65 -13.52 -6.29
C MET A 130 5.16 -13.43 -6.05
N PHE A 131 5.64 -13.98 -4.94
CA PHE A 131 7.05 -13.96 -4.57
C PHE A 131 7.78 -15.28 -4.85
N GLU A 132 7.11 -16.22 -5.51
CA GLU A 132 7.71 -17.50 -5.90
C GLU A 132 8.95 -17.29 -6.76
N GLY A 133 10.04 -17.99 -6.44
CA GLY A 133 11.30 -17.89 -7.17
C GLY A 133 12.12 -16.62 -6.92
N ILE A 134 11.66 -15.70 -6.06
CA ILE A 134 12.42 -14.50 -5.70
C ILE A 134 13.30 -14.78 -4.47
N PRO A 135 14.63 -14.71 -4.60
CA PRO A 135 15.53 -14.91 -3.47
C PRO A 135 15.30 -13.85 -2.38
N LYS A 136 15.30 -14.27 -1.11
CA LYS A 136 15.15 -13.38 0.04
C LYS A 136 16.12 -12.18 -0.01
N LYS A 137 17.37 -12.41 -0.42
CA LYS A 137 18.39 -11.37 -0.55
C LYS A 137 17.99 -10.28 -1.55
N ASP A 138 17.36 -10.66 -2.66
CA ASP A 138 16.96 -9.72 -3.70
C ASP A 138 15.75 -8.89 -3.24
N LEU A 139 14.81 -9.52 -2.52
CA LEU A 139 13.70 -8.82 -1.88
C LEU A 139 14.20 -7.79 -0.85
N GLU A 140 15.11 -8.19 0.04
CA GLU A 140 15.70 -7.29 1.04
C GLU A 140 16.48 -6.13 0.38
N THR A 141 17.20 -6.40 -0.71
CA THR A 141 17.92 -5.37 -1.47
C THR A 141 16.94 -4.39 -2.11
N THR A 142 15.86 -4.88 -2.69
CA THR A 142 14.80 -4.05 -3.29
C THR A 142 14.16 -3.14 -2.25
N ILE A 143 13.79 -3.69 -1.08
CA ILE A 143 13.21 -2.91 0.03
C ILE A 143 14.18 -1.80 0.46
N LYS A 144 15.45 -2.11 0.71
CA LYS A 144 16.48 -1.13 1.10
C LYS A 144 16.65 -0.03 0.06
N THR A 145 16.62 -0.39 -1.22
CA THR A 145 16.79 0.58 -2.32
C THR A 145 15.60 1.54 -2.39
N ILE A 146 14.36 1.02 -2.33
CA ILE A 146 13.16 1.84 -2.36
C ILE A 146 13.09 2.76 -1.14
N THR A 147 13.37 2.24 0.07
CA THR A 147 13.40 3.03 1.31
C THR A 147 14.43 4.17 1.23
N LYS A 148 15.59 3.92 0.60
CA LYS A 148 16.59 4.98 0.40
C LYS A 148 16.12 6.05 -0.60
N ILE A 149 15.43 5.65 -1.67
CA ILE A 149 14.84 6.58 -2.64
C ILE A 149 13.78 7.46 -1.94
N GLU A 150 12.91 6.88 -1.13
CA GLU A 150 11.91 7.62 -0.34
C GLU A 150 12.55 8.61 0.64
N GLY A 151 13.63 8.21 1.32
CA GLY A 151 14.39 9.11 2.19
C GLY A 151 14.98 10.31 1.43
N ASN A 152 15.55 10.07 0.25
CA ASN A 152 16.07 11.14 -0.59
C ASN A 152 14.97 12.06 -1.13
N LEU A 153 13.80 11.51 -1.45
CA LEU A 153 12.64 12.29 -1.92
C LEU A 153 12.17 13.27 -0.85
N LYS A 154 12.09 12.85 0.41
CA LYS A 154 11.72 13.73 1.53
C LYS A 154 12.71 14.88 1.69
N GLY A 155 14.02 14.60 1.65
CA GLY A 155 15.06 15.64 1.74
C GLY A 155 15.16 16.57 0.53
N ALA A 156 14.62 16.21 -0.61
CA ALA A 156 14.57 17.07 -1.80
C ALA A 156 13.36 18.02 -1.82
N MET A 157 12.40 17.84 -0.89
CA MET A 157 11.19 18.66 -0.75
C MET A 157 11.27 19.67 0.40
N GLU A 158 12.34 19.61 1.21
CA GLU A 158 12.70 20.57 2.25
C GLU A 158 13.63 21.67 1.69
#